data_cbcc8abd4d3828b86e69bf28f78bddf6
#
_entry.id   cbcc8abd4d3828b86e69bf28f78bddf6
#
_cell.length_a   1.000
_cell.length_b   1.000
_cell.length_c   1.000
_cell.angle_alpha   90.00
_cell.angle_beta   90.00
_cell.angle_gamma   90.00
#
_symmetry.space_group_name_H-M   'P 1'
#
loop_
_entity.id
_entity.type
_entity.pdbx_description
1 polymer ?
#
loop_
_entity_poly.entity_id
_entity_poly.type
_entity_poly.pdbx_seq_one_letter_code
_entity_poly.pdbx_strand_id
1 'polypeptide(L)'
;MENYQSHFEDNKKSWNKRTAIHKDSAFYDLASFKNSKSSLNKIELEELGDVKGKTLLHLQCHFGMDTMSWAKEGATCVGVDLSDEAINLAKTINAELKLNAEFICANIYDLKDASKIPPKEGFREAGFDIVFTSYGTIGWLPDLDKWAEIISHFLKPGGIFYIADFHPALWMMDEDFERIKYHYFNTEVITEEISGTYSDRDAPIKSIEHCWNHSFSEIIKALLKHNLQIEMFNEFSFSPYNCFRNLEQGADGMWRIKGLDEKMPMMYSIKAVKQV
;
A
#
# COMPACT_ATOMS: atom_id res chain seq x y z
N MET A 1 17.29 1.04 -19.25
CA MET A 1 16.50 0.88 -17.99
C MET A 1 17.48 0.44 -16.91
N GLU A 2 17.59 1.18 -15.84
CA GLU A 2 18.32 0.73 -14.65
C GLU A 2 17.72 -0.60 -14.19
N ASN A 3 18.60 -1.53 -13.84
CA ASN A 3 18.17 -2.82 -13.34
C ASN A 3 17.92 -2.69 -11.82
N TYR A 4 16.69 -2.47 -11.39
CA TYR A 4 16.30 -2.34 -9.98
C TYR A 4 16.19 -3.70 -9.24
N GLN A 5 16.65 -4.80 -9.84
CA GLN A 5 16.49 -6.13 -9.25
C GLN A 5 17.11 -6.23 -7.85
N SER A 6 18.32 -5.69 -7.67
CA SER A 6 19.00 -5.70 -6.36
C SER A 6 18.24 -4.89 -5.30
N HIS A 7 17.63 -3.76 -5.70
CA HIS A 7 16.82 -2.94 -4.80
C HIS A 7 15.57 -3.70 -4.33
N PHE A 8 14.90 -4.40 -5.24
CA PHE A 8 13.75 -5.24 -4.88
C PHE A 8 14.14 -6.40 -3.95
N GLU A 9 15.32 -7.00 -4.16
CA GLU A 9 15.83 -8.07 -3.28
C GLU A 9 16.14 -7.56 -1.88
N ASP A 10 16.73 -6.39 -1.73
CA ASP A 10 17.00 -5.79 -0.43
C ASP A 10 15.72 -5.34 0.26
N ASN A 11 14.80 -4.69 -0.46
CA ASN A 11 13.48 -4.34 0.05
C ASN A 11 12.68 -5.59 0.48
N LYS A 12 12.73 -6.68 -0.30
CA LYS A 12 12.12 -7.97 0.08
C LYS A 12 12.67 -8.50 1.39
N LYS A 13 14.01 -8.51 1.55
CA LYS A 13 14.66 -8.94 2.80
C LYS A 13 14.26 -8.08 3.98
N SER A 14 14.14 -6.76 3.78
CA SER A 14 13.66 -5.83 4.80
C SER A 14 12.22 -6.16 5.21
N TRP A 15 11.30 -6.28 4.26
CA TRP A 15 9.90 -6.59 4.53
C TRP A 15 9.72 -7.98 5.17
N ASN A 16 10.53 -8.97 4.82
CA ASN A 16 10.54 -10.26 5.50
C ASN A 16 10.89 -10.13 6.99
N LYS A 17 11.92 -9.35 7.33
CA LYS A 17 12.28 -9.08 8.73
C LYS A 17 11.18 -8.31 9.46
N ARG A 18 10.61 -7.28 8.81
CA ARG A 18 9.51 -6.48 9.37
C ARG A 18 8.28 -7.34 9.66
N THR A 19 7.93 -8.27 8.79
CA THR A 19 6.76 -9.15 8.97
C THR A 19 6.85 -9.92 10.31
N ALA A 20 8.03 -10.43 10.69
CA ALA A 20 8.23 -11.13 11.94
C ALA A 20 7.97 -10.26 13.19
N ILE A 21 8.25 -8.95 13.11
CA ILE A 21 7.99 -7.98 14.17
C ILE A 21 6.52 -7.51 14.14
N HIS A 22 6.04 -7.17 12.95
CA HIS A 22 4.72 -6.58 12.73
C HIS A 22 3.58 -7.48 13.22
N LYS A 23 3.66 -8.79 12.99
CA LYS A 23 2.63 -9.76 13.38
C LYS A 23 2.35 -9.78 14.89
N ASP A 24 3.37 -9.46 15.71
CA ASP A 24 3.28 -9.49 17.16
C ASP A 24 3.15 -8.08 17.77
N SER A 25 3.13 -7.04 16.94
CA SER A 25 3.07 -5.65 17.39
C SER A 25 1.65 -5.21 17.77
N ALA A 26 1.56 -4.32 18.76
CA ALA A 26 0.30 -3.67 19.14
C ALA A 26 -0.25 -2.77 18.01
N PHE A 27 0.62 -2.32 17.09
CA PHE A 27 0.22 -1.51 15.94
C PHE A 27 -0.76 -2.27 15.02
N TYR A 28 -0.46 -3.53 14.72
CA TYR A 28 -1.30 -4.36 13.87
C TYR A 28 -2.42 -5.07 14.63
N ASP A 29 -2.25 -5.31 15.94
CA ASP A 29 -3.26 -5.94 16.80
C ASP A 29 -3.95 -7.16 16.15
N LEU A 30 -3.12 -8.09 15.67
CA LEU A 30 -3.58 -9.25 14.92
C LEU A 30 -4.59 -10.11 15.71
N ALA A 31 -4.50 -10.09 17.03
CA ALA A 31 -5.45 -10.80 17.90
C ALA A 31 -6.87 -10.24 17.75
N SER A 32 -7.04 -8.93 17.86
CA SER A 32 -8.34 -8.26 17.63
C SER A 32 -8.82 -8.44 16.19
N PHE A 33 -7.92 -8.39 15.21
CA PHE A 33 -8.26 -8.64 13.81
C PHE A 33 -8.86 -10.05 13.61
N LYS A 34 -8.25 -11.09 14.20
CA LYS A 34 -8.77 -12.45 14.19
C LYS A 34 -10.13 -12.56 14.87
N ASN A 35 -10.40 -11.72 15.87
CA ASN A 35 -11.69 -11.62 16.58
C ASN A 35 -12.67 -10.64 15.91
N SER A 36 -12.65 -10.53 14.59
CA SER A 36 -13.60 -9.78 13.75
C SER A 36 -13.39 -8.28 13.60
N LYS A 37 -12.35 -7.66 14.19
CA LYS A 37 -12.02 -6.26 13.93
C LYS A 37 -11.62 -6.09 12.46
N SER A 38 -12.06 -5.00 11.81
CA SER A 38 -11.56 -4.59 10.50
C SER A 38 -10.25 -3.81 10.66
N SER A 39 -9.36 -3.90 9.68
CA SER A 39 -8.18 -3.02 9.58
C SER A 39 -8.43 -1.78 8.71
N LEU A 40 -9.55 -1.76 7.98
CA LEU A 40 -9.91 -0.63 7.11
C LEU A 40 -10.31 0.59 7.94
N ASN A 41 -9.93 1.75 7.45
CA ASN A 41 -10.31 3.03 8.02
C ASN A 41 -11.59 3.57 7.40
N LYS A 42 -12.16 4.56 8.05
CA LYS A 42 -13.38 5.22 7.57
C LYS A 42 -13.21 5.83 6.17
N ILE A 43 -12.00 6.31 5.84
CA ILE A 43 -11.70 6.94 4.55
C ILE A 43 -12.01 5.98 3.40
N GLU A 44 -11.33 4.84 3.34
CA GLU A 44 -11.50 3.89 2.23
C GLU A 44 -12.88 3.22 2.23
N LEU A 45 -13.48 3.01 3.41
CA LEU A 45 -14.83 2.45 3.51
C LEU A 45 -15.89 3.38 2.92
N GLU A 46 -15.81 4.68 3.21
CA GLU A 46 -16.76 5.68 2.69
C GLU A 46 -16.53 5.98 1.21
N GLU A 47 -15.27 6.07 0.77
CA GLU A 47 -14.93 6.47 -0.58
C GLU A 47 -15.10 5.34 -1.61
N LEU A 48 -14.84 4.08 -1.25
CA LEU A 48 -15.14 2.92 -2.10
C LEU A 48 -16.59 2.47 -2.01
N GLY A 49 -17.21 2.60 -0.83
CA GLY A 49 -18.59 2.18 -0.59
C GLY A 49 -18.79 0.67 -0.65
N ASP A 50 -19.92 0.21 -1.18
CA ASP A 50 -20.30 -1.20 -1.20
C ASP A 50 -19.43 -2.00 -2.20
N VAL A 51 -18.70 -2.99 -1.66
CA VAL A 51 -17.84 -3.92 -2.42
C VAL A 51 -18.42 -5.33 -2.51
N LYS A 52 -19.60 -5.57 -1.96
CA LYS A 52 -20.21 -6.89 -1.94
C LYS A 52 -20.39 -7.48 -3.33
N GLY A 53 -19.86 -8.69 -3.52
CA GLY A 53 -19.92 -9.40 -4.80
C GLY A 53 -18.95 -8.90 -5.86
N LYS A 54 -18.13 -7.88 -5.57
CA LYS A 54 -17.08 -7.38 -6.47
C LYS A 54 -15.80 -8.20 -6.34
N THR A 55 -15.00 -8.20 -7.40
CA THR A 55 -13.64 -8.75 -7.39
C THR A 55 -12.64 -7.64 -7.12
N LEU A 56 -11.70 -7.87 -6.19
CA LEU A 56 -10.73 -6.86 -5.75
C LEU A 56 -9.31 -7.41 -5.80
N LEU A 57 -8.41 -6.68 -6.47
CA LEU A 57 -6.97 -6.90 -6.46
C LEU A 57 -6.30 -5.88 -5.55
N HIS A 58 -5.65 -6.34 -4.48
CA HIS A 58 -4.88 -5.49 -3.57
C HIS A 58 -3.38 -5.61 -3.89
N LEU A 59 -2.79 -4.52 -4.39
CA LEU A 59 -1.36 -4.44 -4.69
C LEU A 59 -0.58 -4.03 -3.44
N GLN A 60 0.58 -4.69 -3.19
CA GLN A 60 1.46 -4.44 -2.03
C GLN A 60 0.73 -4.64 -0.70
N CYS A 61 0.07 -5.79 -0.56
CA CYS A 61 -0.89 -6.07 0.52
C CYS A 61 -0.25 -6.42 1.87
N HIS A 62 1.08 -6.47 1.99
CA HIS A 62 1.77 -6.95 3.20
C HIS A 62 1.23 -8.34 3.62
N PHE A 63 0.95 -8.58 4.91
CA PHE A 63 0.30 -9.83 5.33
C PHE A 63 -1.24 -9.79 5.27
N GLY A 64 -1.80 -8.91 4.44
CA GLY A 64 -3.14 -9.02 3.88
C GLY A 64 -4.30 -8.68 4.80
N MET A 65 -4.12 -7.91 5.89
CA MET A 65 -5.22 -7.56 6.78
C MET A 65 -6.31 -6.74 6.06
N ASP A 66 -5.93 -5.74 5.27
CA ASP A 66 -6.91 -4.95 4.49
C ASP A 66 -7.56 -5.80 3.40
N THR A 67 -6.80 -6.68 2.73
CA THR A 67 -7.35 -7.64 1.77
C THR A 67 -8.44 -8.51 2.41
N MET A 68 -8.13 -9.06 3.59
CA MET A 68 -9.06 -9.89 4.35
C MET A 68 -10.24 -9.08 4.91
N SER A 69 -10.03 -7.81 5.25
CA SER A 69 -11.12 -6.91 5.67
C SER A 69 -12.09 -6.64 4.53
N TRP A 70 -11.61 -6.40 3.31
CA TRP A 70 -12.47 -6.30 2.13
C TRP A 70 -13.22 -7.61 1.84
N ALA A 71 -12.58 -8.75 2.10
CA ALA A 71 -13.28 -10.04 1.99
C ALA A 71 -14.39 -10.21 3.06
N LYS A 72 -14.20 -9.67 4.29
CA LYS A 72 -15.27 -9.60 5.31
C LYS A 72 -16.43 -8.71 4.88
N GLU A 73 -16.17 -7.63 4.10
CA GLU A 73 -17.18 -6.79 3.47
C GLU A 73 -17.86 -7.43 2.24
N GLY A 74 -17.49 -8.67 1.89
CA GLY A 74 -18.16 -9.47 0.87
C GLY A 74 -17.54 -9.40 -0.54
N ALA A 75 -16.35 -8.83 -0.68
CA ALA A 75 -15.60 -8.91 -1.93
C ALA A 75 -14.91 -10.28 -2.09
N THR A 76 -14.59 -10.64 -3.34
CA THR A 76 -13.66 -11.72 -3.66
C THR A 76 -12.28 -11.10 -3.91
N CYS A 77 -11.32 -11.38 -3.04
CA CYS A 77 -10.07 -10.64 -3.00
C CYS A 77 -8.87 -11.45 -3.44
N VAL A 78 -7.92 -10.78 -4.11
CA VAL A 78 -6.57 -11.27 -4.34
C VAL A 78 -5.59 -10.23 -3.81
N GLY A 79 -4.69 -10.64 -2.89
CA GLY A 79 -3.60 -9.81 -2.39
C GLY A 79 -2.27 -10.22 -3.03
N VAL A 80 -1.46 -9.22 -3.38
CA VAL A 80 -0.11 -9.43 -3.96
C VAL A 80 0.91 -8.67 -3.13
N ASP A 81 2.00 -9.33 -2.77
CA ASP A 81 3.14 -8.69 -2.10
C ASP A 81 4.46 -9.32 -2.52
N LEU A 82 5.54 -8.55 -2.43
CA LEU A 82 6.89 -9.01 -2.74
C LEU A 82 7.45 -9.94 -1.66
N SER A 83 7.07 -9.72 -0.38
CA SER A 83 7.53 -10.48 0.78
C SER A 83 6.88 -11.86 0.84
N ASP A 84 7.69 -12.91 0.74
CA ASP A 84 7.21 -14.29 0.89
C ASP A 84 6.78 -14.59 2.33
N GLU A 85 7.44 -14.02 3.33
CA GLU A 85 7.05 -14.16 4.73
C GLU A 85 5.67 -13.52 5.00
N ALA A 86 5.43 -12.31 4.45
CA ALA A 86 4.15 -11.65 4.57
C ALA A 86 3.02 -12.47 3.89
N ILE A 87 3.26 -12.98 2.69
CA ILE A 87 2.28 -13.80 1.97
C ILE A 87 2.02 -15.14 2.66
N ASN A 88 3.04 -15.78 3.22
CA ASN A 88 2.86 -17.03 3.98
C ASN A 88 2.02 -16.79 5.24
N LEU A 89 2.27 -15.69 5.94
CA LEU A 89 1.45 -15.28 7.09
C LEU A 89 0.01 -14.96 6.67
N ALA A 90 -0.18 -14.20 5.58
CA ALA A 90 -1.51 -13.89 5.04
C ALA A 90 -2.31 -15.14 4.71
N LYS A 91 -1.70 -16.14 4.06
CA LYS A 91 -2.34 -17.43 3.75
C LYS A 91 -2.76 -18.18 5.01
N THR A 92 -1.89 -18.16 6.04
CA THR A 92 -2.18 -18.80 7.33
C THR A 92 -3.39 -18.17 8.00
N ILE A 93 -3.40 -16.83 8.14
CA ILE A 93 -4.50 -16.09 8.75
C ILE A 93 -5.80 -16.31 7.97
N ASN A 94 -5.73 -16.22 6.64
CA ASN A 94 -6.90 -16.41 5.77
C ASN A 94 -7.51 -17.80 5.91
N ALA A 95 -6.68 -18.85 5.99
CA ALA A 95 -7.12 -20.22 6.21
C ALA A 95 -7.81 -20.40 7.59
N GLU A 96 -7.27 -19.78 8.63
CA GLU A 96 -7.89 -19.77 9.96
C GLU A 96 -9.26 -19.08 9.95
N LEU A 97 -9.38 -17.94 9.27
CA LEU A 97 -10.60 -17.13 9.20
C LEU A 97 -11.60 -17.61 8.13
N LYS A 98 -11.17 -18.49 7.22
CA LYS A 98 -11.97 -19.03 6.11
C LYS A 98 -12.60 -17.94 5.23
N LEU A 99 -11.84 -16.90 4.92
CA LEU A 99 -12.30 -15.79 4.11
C LEU A 99 -12.12 -16.06 2.62
N ASN A 100 -12.87 -15.33 1.79
CA ASN A 100 -12.78 -15.41 0.34
C ASN A 100 -11.65 -14.50 -0.21
N ALA A 101 -10.43 -14.82 0.19
CA ALA A 101 -9.24 -14.11 -0.24
C ALA A 101 -8.13 -15.09 -0.67
N GLU A 102 -7.30 -14.63 -1.57
CA GLU A 102 -6.14 -15.37 -2.08
C GLU A 102 -4.90 -14.48 -2.04
N PHE A 103 -3.69 -15.10 -1.95
CA PHE A 103 -2.46 -14.35 -1.79
C PHE A 103 -1.36 -14.89 -2.71
N ILE A 104 -0.72 -13.97 -3.44
CA ILE A 104 0.34 -14.24 -4.43
C ILE A 104 1.62 -13.51 -4.02
N CYS A 105 2.73 -14.26 -3.90
CA CYS A 105 4.04 -13.66 -3.71
C CYS A 105 4.63 -13.31 -5.07
N ALA A 106 4.71 -12.02 -5.39
CA ALA A 106 5.27 -11.53 -6.64
C ALA A 106 5.68 -10.05 -6.54
N ASN A 107 6.65 -9.65 -7.36
CA ASN A 107 6.85 -8.25 -7.67
C ASN A 107 5.67 -7.80 -8.55
N ILE A 108 5.04 -6.67 -8.22
CA ILE A 108 3.88 -6.18 -8.98
C ILE A 108 4.21 -5.95 -10.46
N TYR A 109 5.43 -5.56 -10.79
CA TYR A 109 5.89 -5.37 -12.17
C TYR A 109 5.95 -6.67 -12.99
N ASP A 110 5.94 -7.82 -12.33
CA ASP A 110 5.95 -9.14 -12.96
C ASP A 110 4.55 -9.73 -13.15
N LEU A 111 3.49 -9.07 -12.64
CA LEU A 111 2.13 -9.61 -12.65
C LEU A 111 1.58 -9.92 -14.06
N LYS A 112 2.06 -9.23 -15.09
CA LYS A 112 1.70 -9.49 -16.49
C LYS A 112 2.45 -10.68 -17.10
N ASP A 113 3.56 -11.10 -16.49
CA ASP A 113 4.40 -12.18 -17.00
C ASP A 113 3.90 -13.54 -16.51
N ALA A 114 3.28 -14.28 -17.43
CA ALA A 114 2.75 -15.62 -17.16
C ALA A 114 3.78 -16.61 -16.63
N SER A 115 5.06 -16.43 -16.96
CA SER A 115 6.12 -17.34 -16.53
C SER A 115 6.56 -17.11 -15.07
N LYS A 116 6.28 -15.93 -14.51
CA LYS A 116 6.70 -15.52 -13.18
C LYS A 116 5.62 -15.67 -12.11
N ILE A 117 4.38 -15.88 -12.51
CA ILE A 117 3.23 -16.02 -11.61
C ILE A 117 2.65 -17.42 -11.76
N PRO A 118 2.43 -18.15 -10.64
CA PRO A 118 1.82 -19.46 -10.71
C PRO A 118 0.53 -19.43 -11.52
N PRO A 119 0.29 -20.42 -12.41
CA PRO A 119 -0.92 -20.50 -13.19
C PRO A 119 -2.10 -20.60 -12.24
N LYS A 120 -2.94 -19.58 -12.22
CA LYS A 120 -4.15 -19.55 -11.42
C LYS A 120 -5.32 -19.26 -12.34
N GLU A 121 -6.27 -20.19 -12.34
CA GLU A 121 -7.47 -20.10 -13.17
C GLU A 121 -8.21 -18.80 -12.82
N GLY A 122 -8.49 -17.96 -13.82
CA GLY A 122 -9.26 -16.73 -13.68
C GLY A 122 -8.49 -15.47 -13.25
N PHE A 123 -7.27 -15.56 -12.71
CA PHE A 123 -6.52 -14.35 -12.28
C PHE A 123 -6.18 -13.40 -13.44
N ARG A 124 -5.90 -13.94 -14.62
CA ARG A 124 -5.38 -13.17 -15.77
C ARG A 124 -6.44 -12.75 -16.79
N GLU A 125 -7.55 -13.49 -16.87
CA GLU A 125 -8.53 -13.36 -17.95
C GLU A 125 -9.77 -12.55 -17.55
N ALA A 126 -10.09 -12.51 -16.27
CA ALA A 126 -11.37 -11.98 -15.80
C ALA A 126 -11.39 -10.46 -15.55
N GLY A 127 -10.24 -9.84 -15.34
CA GLY A 127 -10.18 -8.45 -14.83
C GLY A 127 -10.83 -8.31 -13.44
N PHE A 128 -10.53 -7.22 -12.77
CA PHE A 128 -11.08 -6.90 -11.45
C PHE A 128 -12.04 -5.72 -11.54
N ASP A 129 -13.05 -5.72 -10.67
CA ASP A 129 -13.93 -4.57 -10.50
C ASP A 129 -13.20 -3.44 -9.78
N ILE A 130 -12.26 -3.80 -8.88
CA ILE A 130 -11.47 -2.86 -8.07
C ILE A 130 -10.01 -3.28 -8.06
N VAL A 131 -9.10 -2.34 -8.28
CA VAL A 131 -7.68 -2.44 -7.90
C VAL A 131 -7.45 -1.46 -6.76
N PHE A 132 -6.96 -1.98 -5.65
CA PHE A 132 -6.80 -1.27 -4.38
C PHE A 132 -5.34 -1.24 -3.95
N THR A 133 -4.92 -0.14 -3.33
CA THR A 133 -3.61 0.01 -2.73
C THR A 133 -3.70 0.93 -1.51
N SER A 134 -3.01 0.63 -0.41
CA SER A 134 -3.13 1.39 0.83
C SER A 134 -1.82 1.50 1.58
N TYR A 135 -1.61 2.68 2.03
CA TYR A 135 -0.69 3.25 3.01
C TYR A 135 0.78 2.87 2.91
N GLY A 136 1.57 3.83 2.42
CA GLY A 136 3.03 3.73 2.36
C GLY A 136 3.53 2.79 1.26
N THR A 137 2.88 2.80 0.11
CA THR A 137 3.08 1.80 -0.95
C THR A 137 3.89 2.32 -2.13
N ILE A 138 3.52 3.47 -2.72
CA ILE A 138 4.15 3.91 -3.98
C ILE A 138 5.61 4.31 -3.83
N GLY A 139 6.05 4.71 -2.65
CA GLY A 139 7.44 5.02 -2.35
C GLY A 139 8.41 3.83 -2.53
N TRP A 140 7.92 2.60 -2.62
CA TRP A 140 8.71 1.39 -2.89
C TRP A 140 8.87 1.08 -4.38
N LEU A 141 8.31 1.90 -5.25
CA LEU A 141 8.21 1.66 -6.69
C LEU A 141 9.06 2.67 -7.47
N PRO A 142 10.01 2.22 -8.31
CA PRO A 142 10.83 3.14 -9.10
C PRO A 142 10.11 3.73 -10.32
N ASP A 143 9.02 3.13 -10.80
CA ASP A 143 8.41 3.42 -12.10
C ASP A 143 6.88 3.42 -12.00
N LEU A 144 6.29 4.60 -11.81
CA LEU A 144 4.83 4.74 -11.71
C LEU A 144 4.12 4.61 -13.06
N ASP A 145 4.81 4.76 -14.18
CA ASP A 145 4.22 4.51 -15.48
C ASP A 145 3.85 3.02 -15.65
N LYS A 146 4.79 2.13 -15.32
CA LYS A 146 4.51 0.69 -15.30
C LYS A 146 3.50 0.28 -14.23
N TRP A 147 3.53 0.91 -13.05
CA TRP A 147 2.54 0.69 -12.02
C TRP A 147 1.13 1.00 -12.51
N ALA A 148 0.92 2.15 -13.16
CA ALA A 148 -0.37 2.51 -13.71
C ALA A 148 -0.78 1.61 -14.90
N GLU A 149 0.18 1.17 -15.71
CA GLU A 149 -0.04 0.17 -16.77
C GLU A 149 -0.60 -1.15 -16.19
N ILE A 150 -0.03 -1.62 -15.09
CA ILE A 150 -0.48 -2.85 -14.41
C ILE A 150 -1.88 -2.67 -13.83
N ILE A 151 -2.16 -1.56 -13.16
CA ILE A 151 -3.49 -1.24 -12.65
C ILE A 151 -4.51 -1.29 -13.78
N SER A 152 -4.25 -0.55 -14.87
CA SER A 152 -5.13 -0.52 -16.02
C SER A 152 -5.31 -1.90 -16.66
N HIS A 153 -4.23 -2.71 -16.74
CA HIS A 153 -4.29 -4.05 -17.31
C HIS A 153 -5.26 -4.95 -16.54
N PHE A 154 -5.21 -4.93 -15.20
CA PHE A 154 -6.03 -5.80 -14.36
C PHE A 154 -7.44 -5.30 -14.10
N LEU A 155 -7.75 -4.04 -14.38
CA LEU A 155 -9.11 -3.52 -14.26
C LEU A 155 -9.98 -3.90 -15.44
N LYS A 156 -11.22 -4.26 -15.17
CA LYS A 156 -12.30 -4.30 -16.17
C LYS A 156 -12.54 -2.90 -16.75
N PRO A 157 -13.06 -2.76 -17.97
CA PRO A 157 -13.63 -1.48 -18.42
C PRO A 157 -14.69 -0.99 -17.41
N GLY A 158 -14.60 0.27 -16.99
CA GLY A 158 -15.43 0.82 -15.92
C GLY A 158 -15.05 0.41 -14.49
N GLY A 159 -13.99 -0.39 -14.33
CA GLY A 159 -13.46 -0.77 -13.01
C GLY A 159 -12.77 0.39 -12.31
N ILE A 160 -12.70 0.33 -11.00
CA ILE A 160 -12.22 1.40 -10.11
C ILE A 160 -10.79 1.09 -9.65
N PHE A 161 -9.89 2.03 -9.82
CA PHE A 161 -8.65 2.10 -9.06
C PHE A 161 -8.85 3.00 -7.84
N TYR A 162 -8.37 2.55 -6.68
CA TYR A 162 -8.38 3.32 -5.45
C TYR A 162 -7.05 3.22 -4.72
N ILE A 163 -6.55 4.36 -4.28
CA ILE A 163 -5.39 4.48 -3.41
C ILE A 163 -5.68 5.44 -2.26
N ALA A 164 -5.32 5.06 -1.04
CA ALA A 164 -5.11 5.95 0.09
C ALA A 164 -3.65 5.79 0.54
N ASP A 165 -2.87 6.87 0.52
CA ASP A 165 -1.44 6.80 0.84
C ASP A 165 -0.95 8.07 1.54
N PHE A 166 0.27 8.02 2.06
CA PHE A 166 0.91 9.17 2.69
C PHE A 166 1.27 10.23 1.65
N HIS A 167 1.02 11.47 2.02
CA HIS A 167 1.19 12.60 1.11
C HIS A 167 2.66 12.78 0.69
N PRO A 168 2.93 13.04 -0.60
CA PRO A 168 4.29 13.26 -1.10
C PRO A 168 5.10 14.32 -0.35
N ALA A 169 4.45 15.33 0.24
CA ALA A 169 5.13 16.34 1.05
C ALA A 169 5.76 15.79 2.33
N LEU A 170 5.23 14.69 2.90
CA LEU A 170 5.85 14.06 4.08
C LEU A 170 7.22 13.49 3.75
N TRP A 171 7.35 12.90 2.58
CA TRP A 171 8.57 12.24 2.14
C TRP A 171 9.70 13.20 1.76
N MET A 172 9.42 14.52 1.73
CA MET A 172 10.46 15.55 1.61
C MET A 172 11.17 15.82 2.94
N MET A 173 10.49 15.53 4.06
CA MET A 173 10.95 15.92 5.39
C MET A 173 11.96 14.91 5.97
N ASP A 174 12.73 15.36 6.96
CA ASP A 174 13.46 14.45 7.83
C ASP A 174 12.49 13.73 8.79
N GLU A 175 13.01 12.75 9.54
CA GLU A 175 12.21 11.91 10.43
C GLU A 175 11.45 12.66 11.52
N ASP A 176 11.95 13.84 11.91
CA ASP A 176 11.39 14.67 12.97
C ASP A 176 10.51 15.81 12.46
N PHE A 177 10.36 15.94 11.14
CA PHE A 177 9.59 16.99 10.44
C PHE A 177 10.11 18.41 10.71
N GLU A 178 11.40 18.56 10.94
CA GLU A 178 12.03 19.86 11.24
C GLU A 178 12.53 20.57 9.98
N ARG A 179 12.92 19.83 8.95
CA ARG A 179 13.50 20.40 7.71
C ARG A 179 13.25 19.52 6.49
N ILE A 180 13.32 20.15 5.32
CA ILE A 180 13.34 19.44 4.03
C ILE A 180 14.71 18.75 3.88
N LYS A 181 14.69 17.42 3.71
CA LYS A 181 15.87 16.57 3.54
C LYS A 181 15.96 15.98 2.15
N TYR A 182 14.83 15.63 1.53
CA TYR A 182 14.75 14.90 0.28
C TYR A 182 14.07 15.71 -0.81
N HIS A 183 14.32 15.33 -2.07
CA HIS A 183 13.66 15.93 -3.23
C HIS A 183 12.18 15.54 -3.28
N TYR A 184 11.33 16.48 -3.67
CA TYR A 184 9.91 16.20 -3.94
C TYR A 184 9.71 15.41 -5.24
N PHE A 185 10.56 15.68 -6.24
CA PHE A 185 10.51 15.02 -7.53
C PHE A 185 11.39 13.77 -7.51
N ASN A 186 10.96 12.73 -8.23
CA ASN A 186 11.73 11.51 -8.40
C ASN A 186 12.98 11.79 -9.25
N THR A 187 14.08 12.06 -8.61
CA THR A 187 15.37 12.38 -9.24
C THR A 187 16.40 11.29 -9.06
N GLU A 188 16.30 10.54 -7.96
CA GLU A 188 17.25 9.50 -7.58
C GLU A 188 16.61 8.52 -6.60
N VAL A 189 17.22 7.33 -6.49
CA VAL A 189 16.86 6.36 -5.45
C VAL A 189 17.37 6.86 -4.09
N ILE A 190 16.52 6.82 -3.08
CA ILE A 190 16.87 7.07 -1.69
C ILE A 190 17.25 5.73 -1.07
N THR A 191 18.51 5.58 -0.68
CA THR A 191 19.03 4.35 -0.05
C THR A 191 19.41 4.67 1.39
N GLU A 192 18.81 3.96 2.34
CA GLU A 192 19.07 4.17 3.76
C GLU A 192 19.27 2.85 4.51
N GLU A 193 20.12 2.89 5.54
CA GLU A 193 20.20 1.84 6.55
C GLU A 193 19.21 2.17 7.67
N ILE A 194 18.18 1.34 7.82
CA ILE A 194 17.11 1.53 8.80
C ILE A 194 17.30 0.56 9.96
N SER A 195 17.10 1.05 11.19
CA SER A 195 17.06 0.26 12.43
C SER A 195 15.65 0.27 13.00
N GLY A 196 15.15 -0.89 13.44
CA GLY A 196 13.79 -1.03 13.92
C GLY A 196 12.74 -0.98 12.81
N THR A 197 11.47 -0.73 13.20
CA THR A 197 10.34 -0.55 12.28
C THR A 197 9.42 0.57 12.77
N TYR A 198 8.49 1.03 11.94
CA TYR A 198 7.48 2.01 12.40
C TYR A 198 6.50 1.43 13.43
N SER A 199 6.33 0.11 13.52
CA SER A 199 5.49 -0.55 14.52
C SER A 199 6.23 -0.86 15.83
N ASP A 200 7.57 -0.96 15.77
CA ASP A 200 8.47 -1.15 16.91
C ASP A 200 9.84 -0.58 16.56
N ARG A 201 10.13 0.62 17.08
CA ARG A 201 11.36 1.36 16.77
C ARG A 201 12.60 0.78 17.45
N ASP A 202 12.40 0.02 18.53
CA ASP A 202 13.46 -0.60 19.30
C ASP A 202 13.72 -2.07 18.87
N ALA A 203 12.99 -2.55 17.85
CA ALA A 203 13.19 -3.89 17.32
C ALA A 203 14.65 -4.09 16.87
N PRO A 204 15.31 -5.21 17.24
CA PRO A 204 16.73 -5.45 16.98
C PRO A 204 16.99 -5.92 15.53
N ILE A 205 16.45 -5.20 14.56
CA ILE A 205 16.63 -5.44 13.14
C ILE A 205 17.30 -4.26 12.46
N LYS A 206 18.12 -4.58 11.46
CA LYS A 206 18.72 -3.61 10.54
C LYS A 206 18.49 -4.05 9.11
N SER A 207 18.21 -3.11 8.23
CA SER A 207 17.95 -3.37 6.81
C SER A 207 18.45 -2.22 5.96
N ILE A 208 18.87 -2.52 4.74
CA ILE A 208 19.04 -1.53 3.67
C ILE A 208 17.70 -1.45 2.95
N GLU A 209 17.22 -0.24 2.75
CA GLU A 209 15.97 0.04 2.04
C GLU A 209 16.19 1.01 0.91
N HIS A 210 15.43 0.82 -0.16
CA HIS A 210 15.46 1.65 -1.35
C HIS A 210 14.07 2.20 -1.62
N CYS A 211 13.94 3.53 -1.62
CA CYS A 211 12.68 4.23 -1.81
C CYS A 211 12.81 5.30 -2.88
N TRP A 212 11.68 5.76 -3.40
CA TRP A 212 11.56 6.81 -4.39
C TRP A 212 10.48 7.79 -3.98
N ASN A 213 10.77 9.08 -4.08
CA ASN A 213 9.75 10.11 -3.90
C ASN A 213 9.02 10.34 -5.22
N HIS A 214 7.71 10.52 -5.14
CA HIS A 214 6.85 10.74 -6.29
C HIS A 214 6.00 11.99 -6.09
N SER A 215 6.07 12.91 -7.04
CA SER A 215 5.21 14.08 -7.03
C SER A 215 3.79 13.72 -7.47
N PHE A 216 2.78 14.50 -7.06
CA PHE A 216 1.43 14.33 -7.60
C PHE A 216 1.37 14.46 -9.12
N SER A 217 2.22 15.30 -9.72
CA SER A 217 2.26 15.40 -11.18
C SER A 217 2.71 14.08 -11.85
N GLU A 218 3.58 13.31 -11.21
CA GLU A 218 4.00 11.99 -11.68
C GLU A 218 2.87 10.97 -11.53
N ILE A 219 2.27 10.90 -10.34
CA ILE A 219 1.15 10.00 -10.03
C ILE A 219 -0.02 10.23 -11.00
N ILE A 220 -0.47 11.48 -11.10
CA ILE A 220 -1.61 11.86 -11.94
C ILE A 220 -1.32 11.58 -13.43
N LYS A 221 -0.14 11.95 -13.92
CA LYS A 221 0.24 11.69 -15.32
C LYS A 221 0.28 10.19 -15.63
N ALA A 222 0.81 9.37 -14.73
CA ALA A 222 0.85 7.92 -14.92
C ALA A 222 -0.56 7.34 -15.03
N LEU A 223 -1.48 7.71 -14.14
CA LEU A 223 -2.86 7.25 -14.17
C LEU A 223 -3.57 7.67 -15.48
N LEU A 224 -3.50 8.96 -15.82
CA LEU A 224 -4.16 9.49 -17.03
C LEU A 224 -3.61 8.87 -18.33
N LYS A 225 -2.30 8.63 -18.42
CA LYS A 225 -1.65 8.00 -19.58
C LYS A 225 -2.19 6.59 -19.84
N HIS A 226 -2.58 5.88 -18.80
CA HIS A 226 -3.10 4.51 -18.88
C HIS A 226 -4.64 4.43 -18.81
N ASN A 227 -5.34 5.48 -19.26
CA ASN A 227 -6.79 5.54 -19.35
C ASN A 227 -7.52 5.39 -18.02
N LEU A 228 -6.90 5.82 -16.93
CA LEU A 228 -7.48 5.88 -15.59
C LEU A 228 -7.93 7.32 -15.32
N GLN A 229 -9.20 7.62 -15.54
CA GLN A 229 -9.76 8.94 -15.32
C GLN A 229 -10.00 9.17 -13.84
N ILE A 230 -9.36 10.20 -13.29
CA ILE A 230 -9.52 10.57 -11.87
C ILE A 230 -10.90 11.17 -11.67
N GLU A 231 -11.68 10.58 -10.76
CA GLU A 231 -13.01 11.06 -10.37
C GLU A 231 -13.01 11.71 -8.99
N MET A 232 -12.03 11.34 -8.13
CA MET A 232 -11.90 11.89 -6.80
C MET A 232 -10.42 12.03 -6.44
N PHE A 233 -10.09 13.15 -5.81
CA PHE A 233 -8.80 13.41 -5.19
C PHE A 233 -9.03 14.20 -3.91
N ASN A 234 -8.66 13.62 -2.77
CA ASN A 234 -8.76 14.25 -1.46
C ASN A 234 -7.37 14.31 -0.80
N GLU A 235 -7.16 15.33 0.02
CA GLU A 235 -5.98 15.49 0.88
C GLU A 235 -6.44 15.61 2.34
N PHE A 236 -5.65 15.06 3.26
CA PHE A 236 -5.98 15.03 4.68
C PHE A 236 -4.79 15.55 5.49
N SER A 237 -5.07 16.42 6.48
CA SER A 237 -4.07 16.94 7.42
C SER A 237 -3.76 15.98 8.57
N PHE A 238 -4.18 14.74 8.49
CA PHE A 238 -4.04 13.72 9.52
C PHE A 238 -3.69 12.35 8.96
N SER A 239 -3.26 11.44 9.86
CA SER A 239 -3.09 10.01 9.61
C SER A 239 -3.94 9.20 10.59
N PRO A 240 -4.55 8.07 10.16
CA PRO A 240 -5.17 7.14 11.10
C PRO A 240 -4.14 6.34 11.91
N TYR A 241 -2.86 6.42 11.54
CA TYR A 241 -1.79 5.61 12.11
C TYR A 241 -0.73 6.45 12.81
N ASN A 242 -0.23 5.95 13.96
CA ASN A 242 0.95 6.48 14.65
C ASN A 242 2.23 5.84 14.09
N CYS A 243 2.52 6.09 12.81
CA CYS A 243 3.66 5.46 12.13
C CYS A 243 4.87 6.39 11.94
N PHE A 244 4.72 7.69 12.20
CA PHE A 244 5.80 8.67 12.14
C PHE A 244 6.25 9.12 13.53
N ARG A 245 7.40 9.83 13.59
CA ARG A 245 7.84 10.51 14.82
C ARG A 245 7.06 11.81 15.03
N ASN A 246 7.15 12.35 16.24
CA ASN A 246 6.57 13.65 16.59
C ASN A 246 5.08 13.81 16.26
N LEU A 247 4.32 12.72 16.35
CA LEU A 247 2.87 12.78 16.21
C LEU A 247 2.19 13.00 17.56
N GLU A 248 1.02 13.62 17.52
CA GLU A 248 0.06 13.69 18.64
C GLU A 248 -1.32 13.26 18.16
N GLN A 249 -2.08 12.64 19.06
CA GLN A 249 -3.42 12.17 18.76
C GLN A 249 -4.46 13.24 19.11
N GLY A 250 -5.27 13.61 18.13
CA GLY A 250 -6.38 14.53 18.33
C GLY A 250 -7.59 13.88 19.02
N ALA A 251 -8.57 14.67 19.42
CA ALA A 251 -9.81 14.20 20.03
C ALA A 251 -10.66 13.31 19.09
N ASP A 252 -10.44 13.41 17.78
CA ASP A 252 -11.04 12.59 16.73
C ASP A 252 -10.35 11.21 16.58
N GLY A 253 -9.31 10.94 17.36
CA GLY A 253 -8.51 9.72 17.29
C GLY A 253 -7.46 9.70 16.19
N MET A 254 -7.40 10.73 15.33
CA MET A 254 -6.43 10.83 14.25
C MET A 254 -5.10 11.42 14.73
N TRP A 255 -4.02 11.11 14.03
CA TRP A 255 -2.67 11.54 14.36
C TRP A 255 -2.23 12.70 13.47
N ARG A 256 -1.57 13.70 14.06
CA ARG A 256 -1.05 14.90 13.37
C ARG A 256 0.37 15.18 13.81
N ILE A 257 1.14 15.86 12.97
CA ILE A 257 2.51 16.27 13.32
C ILE A 257 2.40 17.43 14.31
N LYS A 258 3.05 17.30 15.47
CA LYS A 258 3.05 18.33 16.52
C LYS A 258 3.46 19.69 15.98
N GLY A 259 2.63 20.69 16.21
CA GLY A 259 2.87 22.08 15.80
C GLY A 259 2.67 22.36 14.31
N LEU A 260 2.31 21.34 13.50
CA LEU A 260 2.04 21.47 12.08
C LEU A 260 0.58 21.14 11.72
N ASP A 261 -0.33 21.15 12.71
CA ASP A 261 -1.75 20.96 12.51
C ASP A 261 -2.28 21.79 11.34
N GLU A 262 -2.94 21.14 10.40
CA GLU A 262 -3.53 21.74 9.20
C GLU A 262 -2.58 22.59 8.32
N LYS A 263 -1.29 22.58 8.63
CA LYS A 263 -0.25 23.25 7.84
C LYS A 263 0.47 22.26 6.90
N MET A 264 0.44 20.96 7.25
CA MET A 264 1.07 19.91 6.49
C MET A 264 0.04 18.85 6.11
N PRO A 265 -0.16 18.58 4.81
CA PRO A 265 -0.97 17.44 4.40
C PRO A 265 -0.23 16.14 4.73
N MET A 266 -0.94 15.20 5.35
CA MET A 266 -0.35 13.93 5.80
C MET A 266 -0.72 12.76 4.92
N MET A 267 -1.91 12.81 4.31
CA MET A 267 -2.40 11.73 3.46
C MET A 267 -3.14 12.29 2.25
N TYR A 268 -3.34 11.43 1.28
CA TYR A 268 -4.23 11.67 0.15
C TYR A 268 -5.00 10.40 -0.21
N SER A 269 -6.10 10.57 -0.93
CA SER A 269 -6.78 9.48 -1.63
C SER A 269 -7.07 9.86 -3.07
N ILE A 270 -7.01 8.86 -3.95
CA ILE A 270 -7.40 8.98 -5.37
C ILE A 270 -8.34 7.83 -5.72
N LYS A 271 -9.45 8.17 -6.36
CA LYS A 271 -10.30 7.22 -7.07
C LYS A 271 -10.28 7.55 -8.56
N ALA A 272 -9.94 6.55 -9.37
CA ALA A 272 -9.94 6.68 -10.82
C ALA A 272 -10.71 5.52 -11.46
N VAL A 273 -11.34 5.77 -12.59
CA VAL A 273 -12.12 4.78 -13.35
C VAL A 273 -11.44 4.50 -14.67
N LYS A 274 -11.27 3.21 -14.99
CA LYS A 274 -10.75 2.78 -16.27
C LYS A 274 -11.76 3.09 -17.37
N GLN A 275 -11.36 3.93 -18.30
CA GLN A 275 -12.16 4.25 -19.47
C GLN A 275 -12.24 3.06 -20.46
N VAL A 276 -13.32 3.00 -21.22
CA VAL A 276 -13.60 1.94 -22.21
C VAL A 276 -12.71 2.09 -23.44
#